data_98a07c2ae3d46b10dc50e99c0c22429e
#
_entry.id   98a07c2ae3d46b10dc50e99c0c22429e
#
_cell.length_a   1.000
_cell.length_b   1.000
_cell.length_c   1.000
_cell.angle_alpha   90.00
_cell.angle_beta   90.00
_cell.angle_gamma   90.00
#
_symmetry.space_group_name_H-M   'P 1'
#
loop_
_entity.id
_entity.type
_entity.pdbx_description
1 polymer ?
#
loop_
_entity_poly.entity_id
_entity_poly.type
_entity_poly.pdbx_seq_one_letter_code
_entity_poly.pdbx_strand_id
1 'polypeptide(L)'
;MLDIDDFKLYNELYGAQESDNLIHRFAQVILQEISSKDIGFRFGADEFLILKAGTDIDEACSCCKRIVDAITDATPANTVWDITITCGISVFPDISTDAASFLHNAEQAIYYGKQAGKGNIEVYRPGIDERSHDPDIRAAYERVAPTIYALTAAIDAKDSYTFIHSMNVSKYAVILAEALGMNSNDIEIIRDAGLLHDIGKISIPERILQKTTGWEEEEYA
;
A
#
# COMPACT_ATOMS: atom_id res chain seq x y z
N MET A 1 3.21 -9.43 -7.56
CA MET A 1 3.31 -8.90 -6.19
C MET A 1 2.02 -9.23 -5.45
N LEU A 2 2.09 -9.58 -4.19
CA LEU A 2 0.95 -9.90 -3.34
C LEU A 2 1.04 -9.07 -2.06
N ASP A 3 -0.09 -8.55 -1.61
CA ASP A 3 -0.18 -7.69 -0.43
C ASP A 3 -1.37 -8.15 0.43
N ILE A 4 -1.12 -8.35 1.73
CA ILE A 4 -2.16 -8.76 2.68
C ILE A 4 -2.98 -7.54 3.06
N ASP A 5 -4.24 -7.56 2.68
CA ASP A 5 -5.13 -6.43 2.95
C ASP A 5 -5.37 -6.25 4.45
N ASP A 6 -5.32 -4.99 4.90
CA ASP A 6 -5.57 -4.60 6.30
C ASP A 6 -4.67 -5.29 7.34
N PHE A 7 -3.46 -5.74 6.95
CA PHE A 7 -2.54 -6.44 7.84
C PHE A 7 -2.22 -5.64 9.11
N LYS A 8 -2.09 -4.32 9.01
CA LYS A 8 -1.87 -3.47 10.19
C LYS A 8 -3.01 -3.61 11.19
N LEU A 9 -4.27 -3.58 10.74
CA LEU A 9 -5.44 -3.77 11.59
C LEU A 9 -5.46 -5.18 12.20
N TYR A 10 -5.10 -6.20 11.41
CA TYR A 10 -4.94 -7.56 11.91
C TYR A 10 -3.91 -7.62 13.05
N ASN A 11 -2.76 -6.98 12.86
CA ASN A 11 -1.70 -6.92 13.86
C ASN A 11 -2.14 -6.19 15.14
N GLU A 12 -2.92 -5.13 15.02
CA GLU A 12 -3.48 -4.40 16.17
C GLU A 12 -4.51 -5.23 16.94
N LEU A 13 -5.30 -6.05 16.26
CA LEU A 13 -6.37 -6.86 16.87
C LEU A 13 -5.85 -8.16 17.49
N TYR A 14 -4.91 -8.84 16.84
CA TYR A 14 -4.47 -10.17 17.24
C TYR A 14 -3.04 -10.20 17.81
N GLY A 15 -2.32 -9.10 17.69
CA GLY A 15 -0.96 -8.94 18.21
C GLY A 15 0.12 -9.52 17.28
N ALA A 16 1.38 -9.16 17.60
CA ALA A 16 2.54 -9.46 16.77
C ALA A 16 2.75 -10.98 16.53
N GLN A 17 2.54 -11.80 17.55
CA GLN A 17 2.76 -13.25 17.44
C GLN A 17 1.82 -13.91 16.42
N GLU A 18 0.53 -13.53 16.42
CA GLU A 18 -0.42 -14.07 15.43
C GLU A 18 -0.18 -13.51 14.04
N SER A 19 0.26 -12.27 13.93
CA SER A 19 0.68 -11.66 12.67
C SER A 19 1.90 -12.38 12.07
N ASP A 20 2.89 -12.72 12.89
CA ASP A 20 4.03 -13.53 12.45
C ASP A 20 3.61 -14.93 12.00
N ASN A 21 2.69 -15.57 12.71
CA ASN A 21 2.12 -16.85 12.34
C ASN A 21 1.40 -16.76 10.98
N LEU A 22 0.65 -15.69 10.77
CA LEU A 22 -0.03 -15.41 9.49
C LEU A 22 0.96 -15.28 8.35
N ILE A 23 1.96 -14.41 8.49
CA ILE A 23 3.02 -14.20 7.49
C ILE A 23 3.72 -15.52 7.18
N HIS A 24 4.02 -16.33 8.18
CA HIS A 24 4.66 -17.63 7.98
C HIS A 24 3.78 -18.60 7.17
N ARG A 25 2.49 -18.67 7.47
CA ARG A 25 1.52 -19.44 6.68
C ARG A 25 1.45 -18.98 5.23
N PHE A 26 1.41 -17.67 4.99
CA PHE A 26 1.45 -17.10 3.65
C PHE A 26 2.70 -17.54 2.89
N ALA A 27 3.86 -17.40 3.50
CA ALA A 27 5.11 -17.84 2.88
C ALA A 27 5.09 -19.33 2.51
N GLN A 28 4.54 -20.18 3.38
CA GLN A 28 4.42 -21.63 3.11
C GLN A 28 3.48 -21.92 1.94
N VAL A 29 2.32 -21.27 1.87
CA VAL A 29 1.38 -21.42 0.76
C VAL A 29 2.02 -20.96 -0.55
N ILE A 30 2.66 -19.80 -0.56
CA ILE A 30 3.36 -19.30 -1.74
C ILE A 30 4.39 -20.31 -2.24
N LEU A 31 5.21 -20.87 -1.33
CA LEU A 31 6.24 -21.85 -1.68
C LEU A 31 5.66 -23.18 -2.21
N GLN A 32 4.44 -23.55 -1.84
CA GLN A 32 3.75 -24.73 -2.37
C GLN A 32 3.15 -24.50 -3.75
N GLU A 33 2.70 -23.29 -4.04
CA GLU A 33 2.01 -22.95 -5.29
C GLU A 33 2.94 -22.49 -6.42
N ILE A 34 4.16 -22.06 -6.11
CA ILE A 34 5.16 -21.70 -7.11
C ILE A 34 5.99 -22.90 -7.55
N SER A 35 6.48 -22.87 -8.78
CA SER A 35 7.34 -23.91 -9.33
C SER A 35 8.79 -23.75 -8.85
N SER A 36 9.61 -24.80 -9.01
CA SER A 36 11.04 -24.74 -8.69
C SER A 36 11.86 -23.76 -9.56
N LYS A 37 11.27 -23.22 -10.63
CA LYS A 37 11.87 -22.22 -11.50
C LYS A 37 11.52 -20.79 -11.09
N ASP A 38 10.51 -20.65 -10.26
CA ASP A 38 10.04 -19.36 -9.78
C ASP A 38 10.82 -18.96 -8.52
N ILE A 39 10.89 -17.67 -8.26
CA ILE A 39 11.55 -17.13 -7.07
C ILE A 39 10.52 -16.34 -6.27
N GLY A 40 10.27 -16.79 -5.04
CA GLY A 40 9.43 -16.08 -4.08
C GLY A 40 10.26 -15.43 -2.98
N PHE A 41 9.93 -14.21 -2.58
CA PHE A 41 10.56 -13.52 -1.46
C PHE A 41 9.59 -12.57 -0.78
N ARG A 42 9.82 -12.35 0.51
CA ARG A 42 9.13 -11.32 1.27
C ARG A 42 9.74 -9.97 0.96
N PHE A 43 8.94 -9.05 0.47
CA PHE A 43 9.37 -7.74 0.01
C PHE A 43 9.20 -6.66 1.08
N GLY A 44 8.11 -6.75 1.86
CA GLY A 44 7.78 -5.81 2.92
C GLY A 44 7.25 -6.49 4.18
N ALA A 45 6.57 -5.73 5.02
CA ALA A 45 5.96 -6.26 6.24
C ALA A 45 4.85 -7.28 5.93
N ASP A 46 4.03 -7.00 4.93
CA ASP A 46 2.85 -7.72 4.48
C ASP A 46 2.88 -8.02 2.97
N GLU A 47 4.00 -7.74 2.32
CA GLU A 47 4.17 -7.82 0.87
C GLU A 47 5.09 -8.97 0.48
N PHE A 48 4.67 -9.71 -0.54
CA PHE A 48 5.44 -10.79 -1.16
C PHE A 48 5.61 -10.55 -2.65
N LEU A 49 6.74 -10.97 -3.18
CA LEU A 49 7.04 -10.95 -4.61
C LEU A 49 7.27 -12.36 -5.13
N ILE A 50 6.75 -12.63 -6.33
CA ILE A 50 7.01 -13.86 -7.07
C ILE A 50 7.51 -13.48 -8.46
N LEU A 51 8.73 -13.88 -8.79
CA LEU A 51 9.26 -13.79 -10.14
C LEU A 51 9.03 -15.11 -10.87
N LYS A 52 8.25 -15.05 -11.95
CA LYS A 52 7.94 -16.20 -12.80
C LYS A 52 8.59 -16.03 -14.17
N ALA A 53 9.50 -16.94 -14.52
CA ALA A 53 10.20 -16.88 -15.80
C ALA A 53 9.47 -17.69 -16.89
N GLY A 54 9.30 -17.09 -18.07
CA GLY A 54 8.68 -17.77 -19.23
C GLY A 54 7.20 -18.11 -19.00
N THR A 55 6.49 -17.24 -18.30
CA THR A 55 5.08 -17.40 -17.93
C THR A 55 4.27 -16.30 -18.62
N ASP A 56 3.11 -16.62 -19.14
CA ASP A 56 2.15 -15.66 -19.66
C ASP A 56 1.24 -15.07 -18.55
N ILE A 57 0.43 -14.09 -18.92
CA ILE A 57 -0.47 -13.40 -17.98
C ILE A 57 -1.51 -14.36 -17.39
N ASP A 58 -2.04 -15.27 -18.21
CA ASP A 58 -3.13 -16.17 -17.81
C ASP A 58 -2.64 -17.17 -16.75
N GLU A 59 -1.44 -17.72 -16.93
CA GLU A 59 -0.82 -18.60 -15.92
C GLU A 59 -0.41 -17.80 -14.67
N ALA A 60 0.05 -16.55 -14.80
CA ALA A 60 0.34 -15.70 -13.65
C ALA A 60 -0.93 -15.40 -12.84
N CYS A 61 -2.04 -15.06 -13.50
CA CYS A 61 -3.35 -14.88 -12.87
C CYS A 61 -3.84 -16.18 -12.20
N SER A 62 -3.69 -17.31 -12.88
CA SER A 62 -4.08 -18.62 -12.34
C SER A 62 -3.27 -18.99 -11.10
N CYS A 63 -1.97 -18.67 -11.09
CA CYS A 63 -1.10 -18.88 -9.93
C CYS A 63 -1.54 -17.99 -8.76
N CYS A 64 -1.77 -16.69 -8.98
CA CYS A 64 -2.30 -15.80 -7.95
C CYS A 64 -3.62 -16.32 -7.37
N LYS A 65 -4.52 -16.78 -8.22
CA LYS A 65 -5.81 -17.34 -7.78
C LYS A 65 -5.63 -18.57 -6.90
N ARG A 66 -4.78 -19.52 -7.28
CA ARG A 66 -4.49 -20.70 -6.45
C ARG A 66 -3.92 -20.30 -5.08
N ILE A 67 -3.01 -19.31 -5.05
CA ILE A 67 -2.45 -18.81 -3.80
C ILE A 67 -3.55 -18.18 -2.93
N VAL A 68 -4.39 -17.33 -3.49
CA VAL A 68 -5.50 -16.67 -2.77
C VAL A 68 -6.47 -17.71 -2.22
N ASP A 69 -6.89 -18.69 -3.04
CA ASP A 69 -7.81 -19.76 -2.64
C ASP A 69 -7.19 -20.61 -1.50
N ALA A 70 -5.92 -21.02 -1.65
CA ALA A 70 -5.22 -21.83 -0.64
C ALA A 70 -5.01 -21.08 0.70
N ILE A 71 -4.80 -19.76 0.67
CA ILE A 71 -4.68 -18.97 1.88
C ILE A 71 -6.05 -18.81 2.56
N THR A 72 -7.09 -18.57 1.78
CA THR A 72 -8.46 -18.48 2.31
C THR A 72 -8.85 -19.79 3.00
N ASP A 73 -8.57 -20.92 2.40
CA ASP A 73 -8.84 -22.25 2.97
C ASP A 73 -7.99 -22.56 4.23
N ALA A 74 -6.78 -22.04 4.28
CA ALA A 74 -5.88 -22.21 5.42
C ALA A 74 -6.17 -21.25 6.60
N THR A 75 -7.04 -20.26 6.40
CA THR A 75 -7.42 -19.31 7.44
C THR A 75 -8.50 -19.94 8.32
N PRO A 76 -8.32 -20.00 9.66
CA PRO A 76 -9.32 -20.61 10.53
C PRO A 76 -10.68 -19.90 10.44
N ALA A 77 -11.75 -20.67 10.32
CA ALA A 77 -13.13 -20.17 10.23
C ALA A 77 -13.60 -19.36 11.48
N ASN A 78 -12.82 -19.32 12.54
CA ASN A 78 -13.09 -18.58 13.78
C ASN A 78 -12.43 -17.20 13.85
N THR A 79 -11.77 -16.74 12.78
CA THR A 79 -11.30 -15.36 12.75
C THR A 79 -12.48 -14.43 12.50
N VAL A 80 -12.62 -13.41 13.35
CA VAL A 80 -13.67 -12.38 13.24
C VAL A 80 -13.51 -11.54 11.96
N TRP A 81 -12.41 -11.74 11.24
CA TRP A 81 -12.03 -10.95 10.08
C TRP A 81 -11.58 -11.84 8.91
N ASP A 82 -12.23 -11.69 7.78
CA ASP A 82 -11.82 -12.35 6.54
C ASP A 82 -10.57 -11.64 5.99
N ILE A 83 -9.43 -12.34 6.02
CA ILE A 83 -8.19 -11.84 5.44
C ILE A 83 -8.28 -11.98 3.93
N THR A 84 -8.13 -10.87 3.23
CA THR A 84 -8.02 -10.84 1.77
C THR A 84 -6.61 -10.49 1.32
N ILE A 85 -6.31 -10.75 0.05
CA ILE A 85 -5.02 -10.46 -0.58
C ILE A 85 -5.29 -9.77 -1.90
N THR A 86 -4.67 -8.63 -2.09
CA THR A 86 -4.64 -7.98 -3.39
C THR A 86 -3.37 -8.36 -4.13
N CYS A 87 -3.52 -8.82 -5.37
CA CYS A 87 -2.41 -9.23 -6.23
C CYS A 87 -2.23 -8.25 -7.38
N GLY A 88 -1.00 -7.79 -7.60
CA GLY A 88 -0.61 -6.96 -8.74
C GLY A 88 0.33 -7.73 -9.66
N ILE A 89 0.02 -7.79 -10.95
CA ILE A 89 0.81 -8.49 -11.96
C ILE A 89 1.39 -7.47 -12.94
N SER A 90 2.69 -7.55 -13.16
CA SER A 90 3.40 -6.83 -14.22
C SER A 90 4.11 -7.81 -15.16
N VAL A 91 4.36 -7.39 -16.38
CA VAL A 91 4.97 -8.23 -17.42
C VAL A 91 6.23 -7.57 -17.98
N PHE A 92 7.26 -8.36 -18.18
CA PHE A 92 8.52 -7.97 -18.81
C PHE A 92 8.85 -8.95 -19.95
N PRO A 93 9.32 -8.50 -21.12
CA PRO A 93 9.67 -7.11 -21.46
C PRO A 93 8.52 -6.32 -22.11
N ASP A 94 7.35 -6.91 -22.32
CA ASP A 94 6.29 -6.36 -23.21
C ASP A 94 5.72 -5.03 -22.70
N ILE A 95 5.67 -4.85 -21.38
CA ILE A 95 5.09 -3.66 -20.74
C ILE A 95 6.16 -2.87 -19.96
N SER A 96 7.06 -3.58 -19.31
CA SER A 96 8.13 -2.98 -18.51
C SER A 96 9.47 -3.11 -19.25
N THR A 97 10.30 -2.06 -19.22
CA THR A 97 11.56 -2.00 -19.98
C THR A 97 12.79 -2.28 -19.13
N ASP A 98 12.65 -2.19 -17.81
CA ASP A 98 13.71 -2.38 -16.83
C ASP A 98 13.15 -2.88 -15.50
N ALA A 99 14.03 -3.22 -14.55
CA ALA A 99 13.63 -3.76 -13.26
C ALA A 99 12.81 -2.76 -12.41
N ALA A 100 13.13 -1.47 -12.51
CA ALA A 100 12.43 -0.44 -11.74
C ALA A 100 10.99 -0.26 -12.24
N SER A 101 10.80 -0.13 -13.55
CA SER A 101 9.46 -0.07 -14.15
C SER A 101 8.67 -1.36 -13.95
N PHE A 102 9.34 -2.52 -13.95
CA PHE A 102 8.71 -3.82 -13.72
C PHE A 102 8.11 -3.92 -12.30
N LEU A 103 8.86 -3.50 -11.29
CA LEU A 103 8.40 -3.45 -9.91
C LEU A 103 7.31 -2.39 -9.72
N HIS A 104 7.57 -1.17 -10.18
CA HIS A 104 6.62 -0.06 -10.11
C HIS A 104 5.26 -0.41 -10.72
N ASN A 105 5.25 -1.06 -11.88
CA ASN A 105 4.01 -1.46 -12.53
C ASN A 105 3.22 -2.50 -11.70
N ALA A 106 3.91 -3.41 -11.00
CA ALA A 106 3.25 -4.35 -10.09
C ALA A 106 2.65 -3.63 -8.86
N GLU A 107 3.36 -2.65 -8.30
CA GLU A 107 2.85 -1.79 -7.21
C GLU A 107 1.63 -0.99 -7.64
N GLN A 108 1.66 -0.42 -8.85
CA GLN A 108 0.52 0.29 -9.42
C GLN A 108 -0.69 -0.63 -9.58
N ALA A 109 -0.49 -1.86 -10.05
CA ALA A 109 -1.57 -2.84 -10.15
C ALA A 109 -2.18 -3.15 -8.78
N ILE A 110 -1.39 -3.34 -7.72
CA ILE A 110 -1.91 -3.49 -6.35
C ILE A 110 -2.71 -2.27 -5.92
N TYR A 111 -2.16 -1.08 -6.16
CA TYR A 111 -2.84 0.17 -5.79
C TYR A 111 -4.25 0.26 -6.40
N TYR A 112 -4.38 0.01 -7.72
CA TYR A 112 -5.68 0.02 -8.39
C TYR A 112 -6.57 -1.16 -7.98
N GLY A 113 -6.00 -2.32 -7.74
CA GLY A 113 -6.72 -3.47 -7.19
C GLY A 113 -7.36 -3.14 -5.82
N LYS A 114 -6.61 -2.51 -4.93
CA LYS A 114 -7.14 -2.07 -3.63
C LYS A 114 -8.23 -1.02 -3.75
N GLN A 115 -8.14 -0.11 -4.72
CA GLN A 115 -9.20 0.86 -5.00
C GLN A 115 -10.47 0.21 -5.58
N ALA A 116 -10.33 -0.83 -6.38
CA ALA A 116 -11.45 -1.55 -6.97
C ALA A 116 -12.21 -2.44 -5.97
N GLY A 117 -11.72 -2.59 -4.72
CA GLY A 117 -12.44 -3.29 -3.67
C GLY A 117 -11.63 -4.34 -2.91
N LYS A 118 -10.31 -4.32 -2.97
CA LYS A 118 -9.41 -5.29 -2.30
C LYS A 118 -9.71 -6.76 -2.64
N GLY A 119 -8.85 -7.69 -2.24
CA GLY A 119 -9.08 -9.11 -2.43
C GLY A 119 -9.18 -9.55 -3.89
N ASN A 120 -8.55 -8.84 -4.81
CA ASN A 120 -8.64 -9.09 -6.25
C ASN A 120 -7.25 -9.25 -6.88
N ILE A 121 -7.24 -9.62 -8.15
CA ILE A 121 -6.04 -9.77 -8.97
C ILE A 121 -6.10 -8.74 -10.10
N GLU A 122 -5.18 -7.79 -10.08
CA GLU A 122 -5.09 -6.75 -11.10
C GLU A 122 -3.82 -6.94 -11.94
N VAL A 123 -3.98 -6.82 -13.25
CA VAL A 123 -2.86 -6.85 -14.20
C VAL A 123 -2.56 -5.42 -14.62
N TYR A 124 -1.32 -4.98 -14.44
CA TYR A 124 -0.92 -3.66 -14.92
C TYR A 124 -1.09 -3.57 -16.43
N ARG A 125 -1.69 -2.48 -16.87
CA ARG A 125 -1.83 -2.12 -18.28
C ARG A 125 -1.41 -0.66 -18.44
N PRO A 126 -0.66 -0.32 -19.50
CA PRO A 126 -0.39 1.09 -19.83
C PRO A 126 -1.70 1.88 -19.87
N GLY A 127 -1.77 3.00 -19.16
CA GLY A 127 -2.99 3.80 -19.04
C GLY A 127 -3.98 3.33 -17.97
N ILE A 128 -3.60 2.41 -17.08
CA ILE A 128 -4.43 2.03 -15.91
C ILE A 128 -4.71 3.25 -15.03
N ASP A 129 -3.78 4.18 -14.98
CA ASP A 129 -3.81 5.46 -14.30
C ASP A 129 -4.69 6.52 -15.01
N GLU A 130 -5.00 6.36 -16.29
CA GLU A 130 -5.83 7.30 -17.06
C GLU A 130 -7.33 7.23 -16.70
N ARG A 131 -7.75 6.21 -15.93
CA ARG A 131 -9.14 6.04 -15.51
C ARG A 131 -9.60 7.05 -14.45
N SER A 132 -8.69 7.83 -13.93
CA SER A 132 -8.98 8.92 -12.99
C SER A 132 -8.02 10.08 -13.25
N HIS A 133 -8.47 11.14 -13.88
CA HIS A 133 -8.00 12.53 -13.68
C HIS A 133 -7.97 13.35 -14.98
N ASP A 134 -8.44 14.58 -14.83
CA ASP A 134 -8.26 15.69 -15.77
C ASP A 134 -6.75 15.91 -16.04
N PRO A 135 -6.29 15.95 -17.30
CA PRO A 135 -4.88 16.10 -17.66
C PRO A 135 -4.19 17.35 -17.04
N ASP A 136 -4.94 18.44 -16.87
CA ASP A 136 -4.41 19.70 -16.34
C ASP A 136 -4.15 19.61 -14.84
N ILE A 137 -4.97 18.88 -14.11
CA ILE A 137 -4.85 18.62 -12.67
C ILE A 137 -3.65 17.71 -12.41
N ARG A 138 -3.50 16.65 -13.20
CA ARG A 138 -2.36 15.74 -13.13
C ARG A 138 -1.03 16.46 -13.34
N ALA A 139 -0.93 17.29 -14.37
CA ALA A 139 0.28 18.06 -14.67
C ALA A 139 0.62 19.10 -13.57
N ALA A 140 -0.37 19.65 -12.89
CA ALA A 140 -0.16 20.51 -11.74
C ALA A 140 0.34 19.73 -10.51
N TYR A 141 -0.29 18.58 -10.21
CA TYR A 141 0.10 17.71 -9.12
C TYR A 141 1.51 17.13 -9.33
N GLU A 142 1.84 16.63 -10.51
CA GLU A 142 3.18 16.10 -10.84
C GLU A 142 4.31 17.12 -10.63
N ARG A 143 4.01 18.42 -10.77
CA ARG A 143 4.98 19.50 -10.48
C ARG A 143 5.19 19.74 -9.00
N VAL A 144 4.16 19.59 -8.19
CA VAL A 144 4.17 19.92 -6.75
C VAL A 144 4.40 18.67 -5.89
N ALA A 145 3.96 17.51 -6.34
CA ALA A 145 4.07 16.25 -5.61
C ALA A 145 5.48 15.95 -5.08
N PRO A 146 6.58 16.12 -5.84
CA PRO A 146 7.92 15.89 -5.31
C PRO A 146 8.26 16.77 -4.11
N THR A 147 7.76 18.01 -4.09
CA THR A 147 7.97 18.96 -2.98
C THR A 147 7.14 18.53 -1.76
N ILE A 148 5.90 18.13 -1.97
CA ILE A 148 5.01 17.61 -0.93
C ILE A 148 5.62 16.37 -0.31
N TYR A 149 6.05 15.40 -1.13
CA TYR A 149 6.69 14.18 -0.65
C TYR A 149 7.99 14.45 0.10
N ALA A 150 8.82 15.35 -0.38
CA ALA A 150 10.07 15.72 0.30
C ALA A 150 9.82 16.38 1.66
N LEU A 151 8.81 17.24 1.76
CA LEU A 151 8.41 17.87 3.02
C LEU A 151 7.83 16.83 3.98
N THR A 152 6.94 15.99 3.53
CA THR A 152 6.34 14.92 4.35
C THR A 152 7.41 13.94 4.83
N ALA A 153 8.33 13.52 3.96
CA ALA A 153 9.45 12.66 4.34
C ALA A 153 10.41 13.30 5.36
N ALA A 154 10.64 14.62 5.25
CA ALA A 154 11.48 15.33 6.21
C ALA A 154 10.81 15.45 7.60
N ILE A 155 9.49 15.55 7.64
CA ILE A 155 8.70 15.57 8.87
C ILE A 155 8.73 14.18 9.52
N ASP A 156 8.48 13.14 8.74
CA ASP A 156 8.44 11.75 9.19
C ASP A 156 9.83 11.25 9.67
N ALA A 157 10.91 11.77 9.08
CA ALA A 157 12.27 11.48 9.58
C ALA A 157 12.53 12.06 10.98
N LYS A 158 11.75 13.05 11.40
CA LYS A 158 11.85 13.69 12.71
C LYS A 158 10.95 13.07 13.76
N ASP A 159 9.84 12.47 13.35
CA ASP A 159 8.90 11.75 14.19
C ASP A 159 8.90 10.25 13.78
N SER A 160 9.08 9.35 14.74
CA SER A 160 9.11 7.88 14.49
C SER A 160 7.80 7.32 13.89
N TYR A 161 6.80 8.16 13.69
CA TYR A 161 5.52 7.82 13.07
C TYR A 161 5.60 8.09 11.56
N THR A 162 5.67 7.05 10.81
CA THR A 162 6.09 6.88 9.42
C THR A 162 5.31 7.72 8.37
N PHE A 163 5.96 8.02 7.24
CA PHE A 163 5.43 8.48 5.94
C PHE A 163 4.08 7.85 5.56
N ILE A 164 3.88 6.60 5.94
CA ILE A 164 2.63 5.86 5.82
C ILE A 164 1.45 6.55 6.56
N HIS A 165 1.67 7.26 7.67
CA HIS A 165 0.59 7.93 8.41
C HIS A 165 -0.05 9.06 7.59
N SER A 166 0.74 10.01 7.11
CA SER A 166 0.24 11.15 6.31
C SER A 166 -0.41 10.68 5.01
N MET A 167 0.16 9.66 4.36
CA MET A 167 -0.42 9.03 3.18
C MET A 167 -1.78 8.38 3.49
N ASN A 168 -1.90 7.67 4.60
CA ASN A 168 -3.15 7.03 5.01
C ASN A 168 -4.22 8.06 5.40
N VAL A 169 -3.84 9.11 6.14
CA VAL A 169 -4.77 10.21 6.49
C VAL A 169 -5.33 10.84 5.23
N SER A 170 -4.47 11.20 4.27
CA SER A 170 -4.87 11.74 2.98
C SER A 170 -5.83 10.79 2.24
N LYS A 171 -5.48 9.52 2.15
CA LYS A 171 -6.27 8.50 1.46
C LYS A 171 -7.65 8.33 2.08
N TYR A 172 -7.75 8.18 3.40
CA TYR A 172 -9.05 7.99 4.06
C TYR A 172 -9.90 9.26 3.98
N ALA A 173 -9.29 10.43 4.06
CA ALA A 173 -9.99 11.69 3.87
C ALA A 173 -10.60 11.82 2.46
N VAL A 174 -9.86 11.40 1.42
CA VAL A 174 -10.37 11.35 0.04
C VAL A 174 -11.54 10.37 -0.09
N ILE A 175 -11.41 9.14 0.41
CA ILE A 175 -12.51 8.15 0.37
C ILE A 175 -13.77 8.70 1.04
N LEU A 176 -13.62 9.36 2.19
CA LEU A 176 -14.74 9.97 2.89
C LEU A 176 -15.38 11.12 2.08
N ALA A 177 -14.55 11.99 1.49
CA ALA A 177 -15.00 13.10 0.68
C ALA A 177 -15.77 12.62 -0.57
N GLU A 178 -15.30 11.57 -1.24
CA GLU A 178 -15.97 10.92 -2.35
C GLU A 178 -17.32 10.33 -1.93
N ALA A 179 -17.36 9.62 -0.80
CA ALA A 179 -18.58 9.05 -0.25
C ALA A 179 -19.63 10.11 0.12
N LEU A 180 -19.17 11.30 0.49
CA LEU A 180 -20.04 12.46 0.77
C LEU A 180 -20.46 13.22 -0.50
N GLY A 181 -20.02 12.79 -1.68
CA GLY A 181 -20.37 13.40 -2.96
C GLY A 181 -19.73 14.78 -3.16
N MET A 182 -18.56 15.04 -2.57
CA MET A 182 -17.84 16.29 -2.76
C MET A 182 -17.33 16.41 -4.21
N ASN A 183 -17.16 17.65 -4.68
CA ASN A 183 -16.66 17.87 -6.02
C ASN A 183 -15.14 17.60 -6.12
N SER A 184 -14.63 17.40 -7.32
CA SER A 184 -13.24 17.01 -7.57
C SER A 184 -12.21 18.00 -7.01
N ASN A 185 -12.49 19.30 -7.05
CA ASN A 185 -11.62 20.34 -6.52
C ASN A 185 -11.47 20.24 -4.98
N ASP A 186 -12.59 20.03 -4.28
CA ASP A 186 -12.57 19.89 -2.82
C ASP A 186 -11.86 18.59 -2.41
N ILE A 187 -12.03 17.52 -3.19
CA ILE A 187 -11.33 16.24 -2.96
C ILE A 187 -9.82 16.41 -3.09
N GLU A 188 -9.33 17.20 -4.05
CA GLU A 188 -7.90 17.50 -4.18
C GLU A 188 -7.37 18.31 -2.99
N ILE A 189 -8.09 19.35 -2.58
CA ILE A 189 -7.72 20.15 -1.41
C ILE A 189 -7.64 19.25 -0.16
N ILE A 190 -8.60 18.36 0.03
CA ILE A 190 -8.62 17.41 1.15
C ILE A 190 -7.44 16.44 1.09
N ARG A 191 -7.08 15.96 -0.10
CA ARG A 191 -5.91 15.09 -0.31
C ARG A 191 -4.63 15.78 0.15
N ASP A 192 -4.40 17.00 -0.33
CA ASP A 192 -3.20 17.77 -0.03
C ASP A 192 -3.16 18.19 1.44
N ALA A 193 -4.30 18.60 1.99
CA ALA A 193 -4.42 18.90 3.41
C ALA A 193 -4.11 17.68 4.28
N GLY A 194 -4.57 16.47 3.89
CA GLY A 194 -4.27 15.22 4.56
C GLY A 194 -2.79 14.87 4.54
N LEU A 195 -2.10 15.14 3.42
CA LEU A 195 -0.64 14.92 3.31
C LEU A 195 0.16 15.92 4.18
N LEU A 196 -0.33 17.14 4.30
CA LEU A 196 0.39 18.24 4.96
C LEU A 196 -0.08 18.52 6.38
N HIS A 197 -1.06 17.77 6.92
CA HIS A 197 -1.70 18.08 8.20
C HIS A 197 -0.72 18.19 9.38
N ASP A 198 0.39 17.48 9.32
CA ASP A 198 1.42 17.44 10.35
C ASP A 198 2.65 18.31 10.05
N ILE A 199 2.60 19.16 9.00
CA ILE A 199 3.76 19.96 8.55
C ILE A 199 4.32 20.86 9.66
N GLY A 200 3.48 21.28 10.60
CA GLY A 200 3.88 22.09 11.76
C GLY A 200 4.89 21.38 12.68
N LYS A 201 4.94 20.06 12.68
CA LYS A 201 5.92 19.29 13.46
C LYS A 201 7.38 19.58 13.09
N ILE A 202 7.64 20.11 11.91
CA ILE A 202 8.99 20.47 11.45
C ILE A 202 9.68 21.47 12.39
N SER A 203 8.91 22.37 13.00
CA SER A 203 9.40 23.40 13.95
C SER A 203 9.49 22.90 15.39
N ILE A 204 8.88 21.76 15.71
CA ILE A 204 8.87 21.24 17.08
C ILE A 204 10.17 20.48 17.34
N PRO A 205 10.88 20.76 18.45
CA PRO A 205 12.07 20.00 18.84
C PRO A 205 11.79 18.52 19.03
N GLU A 206 12.67 17.66 18.54
CA GLU A 206 12.54 16.19 18.60
C GLU A 206 12.31 15.68 20.04
N ARG A 207 12.97 16.27 21.03
CA ARG A 207 12.79 15.95 22.45
C ARG A 207 11.35 16.13 22.96
N ILE A 208 10.57 17.00 22.31
CA ILE A 208 9.16 17.25 22.63
C ILE A 208 8.28 16.24 21.91
N LEU A 209 8.57 15.96 20.64
CA LEU A 209 7.83 14.98 19.82
C LEU A 209 7.94 13.57 20.37
N GLN A 210 9.12 13.19 20.91
CA GLN A 210 9.37 11.85 21.46
C GLN A 210 9.07 11.72 22.95
N LYS A 211 8.55 12.76 23.61
CA LYS A 211 8.25 12.75 25.04
C LYS A 211 7.11 11.78 25.35
N THR A 212 7.37 10.80 26.21
CA THR A 212 6.39 9.79 26.63
C THR A 212 5.60 10.19 27.88
N THR A 213 5.95 11.33 28.51
CA THR A 213 5.24 11.93 29.63
C THR A 213 4.39 13.11 29.17
N GLY A 214 3.45 13.60 29.99
CA GLY A 214 2.71 14.83 29.69
C GLY A 214 3.62 16.02 29.45
N TRP A 215 3.17 16.98 28.66
CA TRP A 215 3.91 18.22 28.37
C TRP A 215 3.81 19.19 29.55
N GLU A 216 4.83 19.97 29.76
CA GLU A 216 4.87 21.04 30.76
C GLU A 216 4.30 22.33 30.15
N GLU A 217 3.85 23.26 31.02
CA GLU A 217 3.17 24.48 30.56
C GLU A 217 4.05 25.33 29.63
N GLU A 218 5.37 25.30 29.82
CA GLU A 218 6.36 25.98 28.99
C GLU A 218 6.59 25.32 27.62
N GLU A 219 6.15 24.08 27.44
CA GLU A 219 6.28 23.33 26.20
C GLU A 219 5.09 23.53 25.24
N TYR A 220 4.02 24.19 25.71
CA TYR A 220 2.84 24.59 24.90
C TYR A 220 3.02 25.96 24.24
N ALA A 221 4.03 26.72 24.54
CA ALA A 221 4.31 28.05 24.00
C ALA A 221 5.20 27.96 22.75
#